data_bc37df1286127fb7f4e3dde03ba63197
#
_entry.id   bc37df1286127fb7f4e3dde03ba63197
#
_cell.length_a   1.000
_cell.length_b   1.000
_cell.length_c   1.000
_cell.angle_alpha   90.00
_cell.angle_beta   90.00
_cell.angle_gamma   90.00
#
_symmetry.space_group_name_H-M   'P 1'
#
loop_
_entity.id
_entity.type
_entity.pdbx_description
1 polymer ?
#
loop_
_entity_poly.entity_id
_entity_poly.type
_entity_poly.pdbx_seq_one_letter_code
_entity_poly.pdbx_strand_id
1 'polypeptide(L)'
;MDNNMIMVKSASDFTLVVNIPDIPLHRTWKKRGAQFPIERKILLQAYYDPSVEALFREGMLTTNDVEFLKEVGLIEEDGTANVVVLTEQQMLRLIKLMPVAELKTELTKLSRTQLNELAEYAIANYTNLAMDRIDILTASTGKNIMKAIEHHRKAQEA
;
A
#
# COMPACT_ATOMS: atom_id res chain seq x y z
N MET A 1 -22.95 12.79 7.18
CA MET A 1 -21.98 11.86 6.70
C MET A 1 -20.59 12.44 6.85
N ASP A 2 -19.76 11.75 7.56
CA ASP A 2 -18.50 12.35 7.97
C ASP A 2 -17.38 12.09 6.98
N ASN A 3 -17.26 12.98 5.98
CA ASN A 3 -16.19 12.89 4.99
C ASN A 3 -14.85 13.39 5.53
N ASN A 4 -14.78 13.71 6.84
CA ASN A 4 -13.59 14.25 7.46
C ASN A 4 -12.65 13.18 8.01
N MET A 5 -13.05 11.91 7.93
CA MET A 5 -12.21 10.81 8.42
C MET A 5 -11.49 10.12 7.27
N ILE A 6 -10.22 9.90 7.45
CA ILE A 6 -9.38 9.19 6.49
C ILE A 6 -8.93 7.89 7.13
N MET A 7 -9.19 6.76 6.45
CA MET A 7 -8.74 5.46 6.93
C MET A 7 -7.26 5.27 6.57
N VAL A 8 -6.42 5.11 7.59
CA VAL A 8 -4.97 4.92 7.42
C VAL A 8 -4.60 3.51 7.83
N LYS A 9 -3.94 2.79 6.93
CA LYS A 9 -3.62 1.38 7.07
C LYS A 9 -2.10 1.17 7.10
N SER A 10 -1.65 0.21 7.92
CA SER A 10 -0.26 -0.21 7.92
C SER A 10 0.00 -1.27 6.85
N ALA A 11 1.04 -1.08 6.07
CA ALA A 11 1.56 -2.09 5.14
C ALA A 11 2.89 -2.66 5.65
N SER A 12 3.28 -2.31 6.87
CA SER A 12 4.54 -2.76 7.47
C SER A 12 4.35 -4.03 8.29
N ASP A 13 5.35 -4.89 8.28
CA ASP A 13 5.40 -6.07 9.15
C ASP A 13 5.76 -5.71 10.59
N PHE A 14 6.23 -4.49 10.81
CA PHE A 14 6.64 -4.01 12.13
C PHE A 14 5.54 -3.16 12.76
N THR A 15 5.58 -3.05 14.09
CA THR A 15 4.69 -2.13 14.79
C THR A 15 5.08 -0.71 14.44
N LEU A 16 4.09 0.08 14.00
CA LEU A 16 4.27 1.50 13.70
C LEU A 16 3.60 2.33 14.80
N VAL A 17 4.32 3.30 15.33
CA VAL A 17 3.80 4.20 16.36
C VAL A 17 3.89 5.63 15.85
N VAL A 18 2.76 6.33 15.88
CA VAL A 18 2.71 7.77 15.62
C VAL A 18 2.20 8.45 16.89
N ASN A 19 3.05 9.24 17.50
CA ASN A 19 2.74 9.95 18.73
C ASN A 19 3.32 11.35 18.63
N ILE A 20 2.45 12.33 18.34
CA ILE A 20 2.85 13.73 18.14
C ILE A 20 2.32 14.54 19.33
N PRO A 21 3.21 15.11 20.17
CA PRO A 21 2.79 15.77 21.42
C PRO A 21 1.85 16.96 21.22
N ASP A 22 2.04 17.73 20.16
CA ASP A 22 1.29 18.97 19.94
C ASP A 22 0.00 18.76 19.15
N ILE A 23 -0.29 17.53 18.75
CA ILE A 23 -1.46 17.19 17.95
C ILE A 23 -2.13 16.00 18.62
N PRO A 24 -3.49 15.93 18.66
CA PRO A 24 -4.16 14.81 19.31
C PRO A 24 -4.13 13.55 18.43
N LEU A 25 -2.92 13.09 18.10
CA LEU A 25 -2.72 11.92 17.29
C LEU A 25 -1.75 10.96 17.98
N HIS A 26 -2.31 9.90 18.54
CA HIS A 26 -1.59 8.84 19.22
C HIS A 26 -2.16 7.52 18.73
N ARG A 27 -1.46 6.87 17.79
CA ARG A 27 -1.93 5.62 17.20
C ARG A 27 -0.79 4.62 17.09
N THR A 28 -1.12 3.37 17.30
CA THR A 28 -0.19 2.26 17.15
C THR A 28 -0.80 1.24 16.20
N TRP A 29 -0.13 1.00 15.08
CA TRP A 29 -0.49 -0.05 14.14
C TRP A 29 0.35 -1.28 14.52
N LYS A 30 -0.26 -2.25 15.19
CA LYS A 30 0.46 -3.39 15.77
C LYS A 30 0.87 -4.43 14.74
N LYS A 31 0.20 -4.48 13.60
CA LYS A 31 0.47 -5.48 12.57
C LYS A 31 0.08 -4.95 11.20
N ARG A 32 0.57 -5.62 10.16
CA ARG A 32 0.17 -5.32 8.80
C ARG A 32 -1.35 -5.47 8.66
N GLY A 33 -1.95 -4.53 7.95
CA GLY A 33 -3.39 -4.51 7.73
C GLY A 33 -4.19 -3.79 8.81
N ALA A 34 -3.58 -3.48 9.95
CA ALA A 34 -4.25 -2.67 10.97
C ALA A 34 -4.58 -1.30 10.39
N GLN A 35 -5.79 -0.81 10.63
CA GLN A 35 -6.22 0.47 10.09
C GLN A 35 -7.07 1.23 11.10
N PHE A 36 -6.92 2.55 11.09
CA PHE A 36 -7.64 3.45 11.98
C PHE A 36 -8.15 4.66 11.21
N PRO A 37 -9.35 5.14 11.53
CA PRO A 37 -9.81 6.42 11.01
C PRO A 37 -9.10 7.57 11.73
N ILE A 38 -8.63 8.53 10.96
CA ILE A 38 -7.99 9.74 11.51
C ILE A 38 -8.67 10.93 10.85
N GLU A 39 -9.03 11.93 11.67
CA GLU A 39 -9.64 13.14 11.16
C GLU A 39 -8.71 13.80 10.15
N ARG A 40 -9.26 14.20 8.99
CA ARG A 40 -8.49 14.80 7.89
C ARG A 40 -7.61 15.95 8.36
N LYS A 41 -8.17 16.85 9.14
CA LYS A 41 -7.45 18.02 9.66
C LYS A 41 -6.24 17.60 10.51
N ILE A 42 -6.42 16.59 11.34
CA ILE A 42 -5.36 16.08 12.20
C ILE A 42 -4.28 15.38 11.37
N LEU A 43 -4.68 14.58 10.40
CA LEU A 43 -3.73 13.87 9.54
C LEU A 43 -2.90 14.86 8.69
N LEU A 44 -3.53 15.90 8.17
CA LEU A 44 -2.82 16.93 7.42
C LEU A 44 -1.78 17.63 8.28
N GLN A 45 -2.12 17.96 9.54
CA GLN A 45 -1.17 18.56 10.47
C GLN A 45 -0.02 17.59 10.78
N ALA A 46 -0.36 16.32 10.99
CA ALA A 46 0.63 15.29 11.30
C ALA A 46 1.61 15.06 10.15
N TYR A 47 1.15 15.22 8.93
CA TYR A 47 1.98 14.98 7.75
C TYR A 47 3.19 15.94 7.67
N TYR A 48 3.11 17.09 8.31
CA TYR A 48 4.26 18.01 8.36
C TYR A 48 5.38 17.52 9.29
N ASP A 49 5.11 16.51 10.12
CA ASP A 49 6.16 15.87 10.90
C ASP A 49 6.97 14.97 9.97
N PRO A 50 8.31 15.16 9.89
CA PRO A 50 9.13 14.35 8.97
C PRO A 50 9.01 12.85 9.14
N SER A 51 8.76 12.37 10.36
CA SER A 51 8.60 10.94 10.59
C SER A 51 7.33 10.40 9.97
N VAL A 52 6.22 11.14 10.01
CA VAL A 52 4.96 10.75 9.40
C VAL A 52 5.07 10.80 7.88
N GLU A 53 5.65 11.88 7.35
CA GLU A 53 5.88 12.01 5.92
C GLU A 53 6.68 10.82 5.38
N ALA A 54 7.74 10.43 6.07
CA ALA A 54 8.57 9.30 5.67
C ALA A 54 7.78 8.00 5.62
N LEU A 55 6.90 7.76 6.59
CA LEU A 55 6.08 6.55 6.63
C LEU A 55 5.18 6.45 5.39
N PHE A 56 4.60 7.55 4.95
CA PHE A 56 3.78 7.56 3.74
C PHE A 56 4.62 7.43 2.47
N ARG A 57 5.75 8.14 2.40
CA ARG A 57 6.62 8.07 1.21
C ARG A 57 7.24 6.70 1.02
N GLU A 58 7.55 6.01 2.11
CA GLU A 58 8.10 4.66 2.05
C GLU A 58 7.04 3.57 1.91
N GLY A 59 5.77 3.95 1.95
CA GLY A 59 4.67 3.01 1.79
C GLY A 59 4.36 2.18 3.03
N MET A 60 4.87 2.56 4.19
CA MET A 60 4.57 1.86 5.45
C MET A 60 3.19 2.19 5.97
N LEU A 61 2.74 3.44 5.78
CA LEU A 61 1.36 3.84 6.00
C LEU A 61 0.74 4.17 4.64
N THR A 62 -0.49 3.72 4.43
CA THR A 62 -1.19 3.92 3.16
C THR A 62 -2.62 4.38 3.40
N THR A 63 -3.20 5.02 2.40
CA THR A 63 -4.61 5.37 2.39
C THR A 63 -5.12 5.37 0.96
N ASN A 64 -6.42 5.13 0.81
CA ASN A 64 -7.07 5.23 -0.50
C ASN A 64 -7.75 6.59 -0.72
N ASP A 65 -7.56 7.53 0.20
CA ASP A 65 -8.16 8.87 0.08
C ASP A 65 -7.35 9.72 -0.91
N VAL A 66 -7.84 9.80 -2.15
CA VAL A 66 -7.17 10.50 -3.25
C VAL A 66 -7.02 11.99 -2.95
N GLU A 67 -8.02 12.60 -2.34
CA GLU A 67 -7.98 14.04 -2.03
C GLU A 67 -6.82 14.35 -1.06
N PHE A 68 -6.65 13.52 -0.05
CA PHE A 68 -5.52 13.67 0.88
C PHE A 68 -4.19 13.49 0.15
N LEU A 69 -4.08 12.47 -0.70
CA LEU A 69 -2.84 12.20 -1.44
C LEU A 69 -2.46 13.36 -2.35
N LYS A 70 -3.45 14.03 -2.95
CA LYS A 70 -3.22 15.22 -3.77
C LYS A 70 -2.78 16.41 -2.92
N GLU A 71 -3.44 16.63 -1.79
CA GLU A 71 -3.12 17.76 -0.92
C GLU A 71 -1.69 17.73 -0.39
N VAL A 72 -1.18 16.53 -0.06
CA VAL A 72 0.18 16.40 0.47
C VAL A 72 1.23 16.18 -0.62
N GLY A 73 0.82 16.18 -1.88
CA GLY A 73 1.76 16.10 -3.01
C GLY A 73 2.28 14.71 -3.33
N LEU A 74 1.65 13.66 -2.82
CA LEU A 74 2.00 12.29 -3.18
C LEU A 74 1.46 11.94 -4.56
N ILE A 75 0.35 12.57 -4.97
CA ILE A 75 -0.25 12.44 -6.28
C ILE A 75 -0.48 13.85 -6.84
N GLU A 76 -0.15 14.06 -8.12
CA GLU A 76 -0.42 15.32 -8.80
C GLU A 76 -1.92 15.50 -9.05
N GLU A 77 -2.34 16.75 -9.33
CA GLU A 77 -3.76 17.04 -9.62
C GLU A 77 -4.32 16.23 -10.79
N ASP A 78 -3.48 15.87 -11.76
CA ASP A 78 -3.89 15.06 -12.90
C ASP A 78 -3.88 13.56 -12.60
N GLY A 79 -3.57 13.16 -11.37
CA GLY A 79 -3.52 11.77 -10.94
C GLY A 79 -2.16 11.11 -11.12
N THR A 80 -1.16 11.83 -11.65
CA THR A 80 0.20 11.29 -11.79
C THR A 80 0.89 11.22 -10.44
N ALA A 81 1.42 10.06 -10.09
CA ALA A 81 2.07 9.89 -8.80
C ALA A 81 3.46 10.52 -8.79
N ASN A 82 3.77 11.32 -7.77
CA ASN A 82 5.10 11.88 -7.52
C ASN A 82 6.02 10.83 -6.89
N VAL A 83 5.43 9.93 -6.12
CA VAL A 83 6.08 8.74 -5.57
C VAL A 83 5.14 7.58 -5.86
N VAL A 84 5.65 6.37 -5.79
CA VAL A 84 4.76 5.21 -6.03
C VAL A 84 3.86 5.04 -4.82
N VAL A 85 2.56 5.26 -5.02
CA VAL A 85 1.53 5.10 -3.99
C VAL A 85 0.70 3.86 -4.31
N LEU A 86 0.70 2.88 -3.40
CA LEU A 86 -0.03 1.63 -3.61
C LEU A 86 -1.42 1.67 -2.98
N THR A 87 -2.35 2.33 -3.67
CA THR A 87 -3.78 2.15 -3.38
C THR A 87 -4.23 0.83 -3.99
N GLU A 88 -5.41 0.34 -3.59
CA GLU A 88 -5.96 -0.88 -4.19
C GLU A 88 -6.10 -0.74 -5.70
N GLN A 89 -6.50 0.43 -6.17
CA GLN A 89 -6.64 0.71 -7.59
C GLN A 89 -5.29 0.62 -8.31
N GLN A 90 -4.23 1.13 -7.71
CA GLN A 90 -2.88 1.05 -8.28
C GLN A 90 -2.38 -0.39 -8.31
N MET A 91 -2.66 -1.16 -7.26
CA MET A 91 -2.27 -2.57 -7.22
C MET A 91 -3.00 -3.39 -8.28
N LEU A 92 -4.30 -3.14 -8.47
CA LEU A 92 -5.07 -3.76 -9.54
C LEU A 92 -4.47 -3.45 -10.90
N ARG A 93 -4.15 -2.20 -11.14
CA ARG A 93 -3.56 -1.76 -12.40
C ARG A 93 -2.22 -2.46 -12.67
N LEU A 94 -1.35 -2.49 -11.68
CA LEU A 94 -0.04 -3.13 -11.81
C LEU A 94 -0.16 -4.63 -12.11
N ILE A 95 -1.02 -5.32 -11.36
CA ILE A 95 -1.10 -6.77 -11.45
C ILE A 95 -1.87 -7.25 -12.67
N LYS A 96 -2.96 -6.57 -13.01
CA LYS A 96 -3.88 -7.04 -14.05
C LYS A 96 -3.77 -6.31 -15.38
N LEU A 97 -3.60 -5.00 -15.35
CA LEU A 97 -3.80 -4.18 -16.54
C LEU A 97 -2.50 -3.74 -17.21
N MET A 98 -1.43 -3.60 -16.47
CA MET A 98 -0.17 -3.11 -16.99
C MET A 98 0.50 -4.16 -17.89
N PRO A 99 1.04 -3.77 -19.07
CA PRO A 99 1.83 -4.69 -19.89
C PRO A 99 3.00 -5.27 -19.10
N VAL A 100 3.34 -6.53 -19.37
CA VAL A 100 4.37 -7.27 -18.63
C VAL A 100 5.71 -6.53 -18.62
N ALA A 101 6.11 -5.98 -19.77
CA ALA A 101 7.37 -5.25 -19.86
C ALA A 101 7.41 -4.02 -18.96
N GLU A 102 6.29 -3.29 -18.86
CA GLU A 102 6.18 -2.13 -18.00
C GLU A 102 6.11 -2.54 -16.52
N LEU A 103 5.42 -3.63 -16.23
CA LEU A 103 5.31 -4.15 -14.87
C LEU A 103 6.69 -4.41 -14.28
N LYS A 104 7.56 -5.05 -15.02
CA LYS A 104 8.91 -5.36 -14.57
C LYS A 104 9.67 -4.09 -14.19
N THR A 105 9.56 -3.05 -15.00
CA THR A 105 10.20 -1.75 -14.74
C THR A 105 9.59 -1.06 -13.51
N GLU A 106 8.26 -1.04 -13.43
CA GLU A 106 7.56 -0.38 -12.32
C GLU A 106 7.88 -1.03 -10.97
N LEU A 107 8.04 -2.35 -10.93
CA LEU A 107 8.34 -3.04 -9.68
C LEU A 107 9.72 -2.66 -9.13
N THR A 108 10.66 -2.22 -9.97
CA THR A 108 11.98 -1.78 -9.50
C THR A 108 11.89 -0.47 -8.70
N LYS A 109 10.80 0.28 -8.83
CA LYS A 109 10.60 1.55 -8.13
C LYS A 109 9.98 1.36 -6.76
N LEU A 110 9.52 0.17 -6.43
CA LEU A 110 8.83 -0.11 -5.18
C LEU A 110 9.80 -0.43 -4.05
N SER A 111 9.46 0.02 -2.83
CA SER A 111 10.17 -0.38 -1.63
C SER A 111 9.87 -1.85 -1.31
N ARG A 112 10.67 -2.43 -0.42
CA ARG A 112 10.45 -3.80 0.04
C ARG A 112 9.06 -3.97 0.64
N THR A 113 8.62 -3.01 1.45
CA THR A 113 7.30 -3.02 2.06
C THR A 113 6.20 -3.00 0.99
N GLN A 114 6.36 -2.15 -0.02
CA GLN A 114 5.39 -2.05 -1.11
C GLN A 114 5.33 -3.34 -1.95
N LEU A 115 6.47 -3.95 -2.23
CA LEU A 115 6.52 -5.22 -2.94
C LEU A 115 5.79 -6.32 -2.17
N ASN A 116 5.98 -6.39 -0.86
CA ASN A 116 5.30 -7.36 -0.02
C ASN A 116 3.79 -7.13 -0.02
N GLU A 117 3.36 -5.87 0.05
CA GLU A 117 1.94 -5.53 0.01
C GLU A 117 1.32 -5.92 -1.33
N LEU A 118 2.01 -5.66 -2.43
CA LEU A 118 1.56 -6.02 -3.77
C LEU A 118 1.44 -7.55 -3.92
N ALA A 119 2.43 -8.28 -3.41
CA ALA A 119 2.41 -9.75 -3.46
C ALA A 119 1.21 -10.32 -2.69
N GLU A 120 0.95 -9.82 -1.49
CA GLU A 120 -0.18 -10.27 -0.69
C GLU A 120 -1.52 -9.95 -1.36
N TYR A 121 -1.62 -8.78 -1.97
CA TYR A 121 -2.82 -8.41 -2.72
C TYR A 121 -3.06 -9.36 -3.88
N ALA A 122 -2.01 -9.70 -4.64
CA ALA A 122 -2.11 -10.62 -5.77
C ALA A 122 -2.55 -12.02 -5.31
N ILE A 123 -1.96 -12.53 -4.24
CA ILE A 123 -2.29 -13.85 -3.70
C ILE A 123 -3.73 -13.91 -3.23
N ALA A 124 -4.19 -12.86 -2.56
CA ALA A 124 -5.55 -12.84 -2.00
C ALA A 124 -6.64 -12.67 -3.05
N ASN A 125 -6.34 -12.00 -4.17
CA ASN A 125 -7.37 -11.59 -5.12
C ASN A 125 -7.30 -12.25 -6.49
N TYR A 126 -6.15 -12.80 -6.89
CA TYR A 126 -5.95 -13.28 -8.26
C TYR A 126 -5.35 -14.68 -8.31
N THR A 127 -6.18 -15.67 -8.03
CA THR A 127 -5.74 -17.07 -8.07
C THR A 127 -5.50 -17.59 -9.49
N ASN A 128 -5.98 -16.85 -10.52
CA ASN A 128 -5.83 -17.21 -11.93
C ASN A 128 -4.87 -16.25 -12.66
N LEU A 129 -3.93 -15.69 -11.95
CA LEU A 129 -2.98 -14.76 -12.55
C LEU A 129 -2.11 -15.46 -13.60
N ALA A 130 -1.83 -14.77 -14.71
CA ALA A 130 -1.00 -15.30 -15.78
C ALA A 130 0.41 -15.64 -15.29
N MET A 131 0.99 -16.71 -15.81
CA MET A 131 2.27 -17.25 -15.34
C MET A 131 3.41 -16.25 -15.48
N ASP A 132 3.44 -15.48 -16.58
CA ASP A 132 4.48 -14.46 -16.78
C ASP A 132 4.44 -13.37 -15.70
N ARG A 133 3.25 -13.00 -15.25
CA ARG A 133 3.10 -12.03 -14.16
C ARG A 133 3.50 -12.63 -12.82
N ILE A 134 3.16 -13.89 -12.59
CA ILE A 134 3.57 -14.62 -11.39
C ILE A 134 5.10 -14.69 -11.31
N ASP A 135 5.76 -14.99 -12.42
CA ASP A 135 7.22 -15.09 -12.46
C ASP A 135 7.88 -13.74 -12.15
N ILE A 136 7.34 -12.65 -12.68
CA ILE A 136 7.86 -11.31 -12.41
C ILE A 136 7.69 -10.95 -10.92
N LEU A 137 6.53 -11.23 -10.35
CA LEU A 137 6.29 -10.98 -8.93
C LEU A 137 7.21 -11.82 -8.04
N THR A 138 7.42 -13.08 -8.41
CA THR A 138 8.32 -13.97 -7.69
C THR A 138 9.74 -13.44 -7.70
N ALA A 139 10.23 -13.02 -8.86
CA ALA A 139 11.57 -12.48 -9.00
C ALA A 139 11.75 -11.18 -8.21
N SER A 140 10.74 -10.32 -8.23
CA SER A 140 10.81 -9.00 -7.59
C SER A 140 10.66 -9.07 -6.07
N THR A 141 9.86 -10.00 -5.56
CA THR A 141 9.58 -10.10 -4.12
C THR A 141 10.45 -11.12 -3.39
N GLY A 142 11.02 -12.07 -4.12
CA GLY A 142 11.73 -13.20 -3.54
C GLY A 142 10.82 -14.24 -2.90
N LYS A 143 9.49 -14.11 -3.07
CA LYS A 143 8.50 -15.06 -2.53
C LYS A 143 8.01 -15.97 -3.65
N ASN A 144 7.77 -17.24 -3.33
CA ASN A 144 7.17 -18.17 -4.29
C ASN A 144 5.67 -17.89 -4.42
N ILE A 145 5.32 -17.01 -5.35
CA ILE A 145 3.93 -16.54 -5.52
C ILE A 145 3.00 -17.67 -5.95
N MET A 146 3.44 -18.53 -6.86
CA MET A 146 2.62 -19.66 -7.32
C MET A 146 2.23 -20.58 -6.17
N LYS A 147 3.19 -20.95 -5.32
CA LYS A 147 2.95 -21.80 -4.18
C LYS A 147 2.02 -21.13 -3.16
N ALA A 148 2.17 -19.84 -2.95
CA ALA A 148 1.32 -19.09 -2.05
C ALA A 148 -0.12 -19.02 -2.57
N ILE A 149 -0.31 -18.84 -3.88
CA ILE A 149 -1.63 -18.84 -4.51
C ILE A 149 -2.29 -20.22 -4.34
N GLU A 150 -1.55 -21.28 -4.57
CA GLU A 150 -2.08 -22.66 -4.40
C GLU A 150 -2.51 -22.92 -2.97
N HIS A 151 -1.70 -22.47 -2.01
CA HIS A 151 -1.99 -22.63 -0.59
C HIS A 151 -3.25 -21.85 -0.20
N HIS A 152 -3.37 -20.62 -0.68
CA HIS A 152 -4.55 -19.78 -0.43
C HIS A 152 -5.81 -20.39 -1.02
N ARG A 153 -5.72 -20.94 -2.24
CA ARG A 153 -6.84 -21.61 -2.92
C ARG A 153 -7.33 -22.82 -2.10
N LYS A 154 -6.40 -23.63 -1.62
CA LYS A 154 -6.74 -24.80 -0.80
C LYS A 154 -7.43 -24.41 0.50
N ALA A 155 -6.97 -23.32 1.14
CA ALA A 155 -7.59 -22.82 2.35
C ALA A 155 -9.03 -22.37 2.12
N GLN A 156 -9.31 -21.79 0.94
CA GLN A 156 -10.66 -21.36 0.59
C GLN A 156 -11.60 -22.54 0.27
N GLU A 157 -11.05 -23.65 -0.20
CA GLU A 157 -11.82 -24.84 -0.53
C GLU A 157 -12.13 -25.72 0.69
N ALA A 158 -11.47 -25.48 1.80
CA ALA A 158 -11.62 -26.27 3.02
C ALA A 158 -12.90 -25.93 3.80
#